data_bab6c8f320530a8c9944b4b504a045d1
#
_entry.id   bab6c8f320530a8c9944b4b504a045d1
#
_cell.length_a   1.000
_cell.length_b   1.000
_cell.length_c   1.000
_cell.angle_alpha   90.00
_cell.angle_beta   90.00
_cell.angle_gamma   90.00
#
_symmetry.space_group_name_H-M   'P 1'
#
loop_
_entity.id
_entity.type
_entity.pdbx_description
1 polymer ?
#
loop_
_entity_poly.entity_id
_entity_poly.type
_entity_poly.pdbx_seq_one_letter_code
_entity_poly.pdbx_strand_id
1 'polypeptide(L)'
;LFKYFDNVHNLPGAGMFQYISFRAAAAIIIALLIVIVFGRNIINFLRRKQIGEEIRDLGLEGQLQKKGTPTMGGVIILLAILIPVLLFGQLDNVYIQLMLVSTIWLGLIGFLDDYIKVFRHHKEGLKGRFKIVGQVGLGIIVGTTMCFSPDIVVREKTTEPVETIYLDEHGRTIADHIQRRIVSSESRQTTQTTIPFVKDNEFDYSWLTGGNRTLTWILYVVVAILVVTAVSNGANLTD
;
A
#
# COMPACT_ATOMS: atom_id res chain seq x y z
N LEU A 1 -2.61 4.94 19.03
CA LEU A 1 -3.84 4.97 19.86
C LEU A 1 -4.01 3.65 20.60
N PHE A 2 -3.74 2.53 19.95
CA PHE A 2 -4.00 1.17 20.44
C PHE A 2 -3.18 0.77 21.66
N LYS A 3 -1.84 0.88 21.59
CA LYS A 3 -0.94 0.66 22.73
C LYS A 3 -1.27 1.61 23.91
N TYR A 4 -1.82 2.78 23.61
CA TYR A 4 -2.21 3.74 24.64
C TYR A 4 -3.46 3.26 25.40
N PHE A 5 -4.45 2.72 24.72
CA PHE A 5 -5.65 2.18 25.36
C PHE A 5 -5.37 0.89 26.13
N ASP A 6 -4.48 0.03 25.63
CA ASP A 6 -4.11 -1.22 26.31
C ASP A 6 -3.32 -0.97 27.60
N ASN A 7 -2.45 0.06 27.61
CA ASN A 7 -1.61 0.39 28.77
C ASN A 7 -2.26 1.30 29.82
N VAL A 8 -3.27 2.08 29.44
CA VAL A 8 -3.84 3.11 30.33
C VAL A 8 -5.11 2.64 31.04
N HIS A 9 -5.85 1.72 30.45
CA HIS A 9 -7.11 1.25 31.00
C HIS A 9 -7.25 -0.25 30.78
N ASN A 10 -7.27 -1.03 31.86
CA ASN A 10 -7.74 -2.41 31.88
C ASN A 10 -9.25 -2.46 31.56
N LEU A 11 -9.64 -1.96 30.40
CA LEU A 11 -11.02 -1.96 29.97
C LEU A 11 -11.43 -3.37 29.58
N PRO A 12 -12.56 -3.90 30.08
CA PRO A 12 -13.06 -5.21 29.68
C PRO A 12 -13.32 -5.18 28.16
N GLY A 13 -12.67 -6.08 27.42
CA GLY A 13 -12.77 -6.17 25.96
C GLY A 13 -11.63 -5.50 25.19
N ALA A 14 -10.73 -4.73 25.83
CA ALA A 14 -9.59 -4.09 25.17
C ALA A 14 -8.64 -5.12 24.50
N GLY A 15 -8.55 -6.33 25.05
CA GLY A 15 -7.74 -7.41 24.45
C GLY A 15 -8.14 -7.83 23.03
N MET A 16 -9.40 -7.56 22.60
CA MET A 16 -9.82 -7.87 21.21
C MET A 16 -9.02 -7.07 20.18
N PHE A 17 -8.58 -5.95 20.53
CA PHE A 17 -7.81 -5.07 19.67
C PHE A 17 -6.38 -5.55 19.45
N GLN A 18 -5.84 -6.47 20.16
CA GLN A 18 -4.56 -7.11 19.89
C GLN A 18 -4.62 -8.00 18.63
N TYR A 19 -5.82 -8.48 18.28
CA TYR A 19 -6.01 -9.32 17.09
C TYR A 19 -6.09 -8.49 15.80
N ILE A 20 -5.25 -8.85 14.81
CA ILE A 20 -5.21 -8.17 13.50
C ILE A 20 -6.56 -8.25 12.81
N SER A 21 -7.23 -9.42 12.85
CA SER A 21 -8.55 -9.62 12.24
C SER A 21 -9.62 -8.71 12.80
N PHE A 22 -9.63 -8.49 14.13
CA PHE A 22 -10.56 -7.56 14.76
C PHE A 22 -10.32 -6.12 14.31
N ARG A 23 -9.06 -5.68 14.29
CA ARG A 23 -8.68 -4.33 13.82
C ARG A 23 -9.02 -4.11 12.35
N ALA A 24 -8.79 -5.13 11.51
CA ALA A 24 -9.14 -5.06 10.10
C ALA A 24 -10.66 -4.95 9.90
N ALA A 25 -11.44 -5.77 10.59
CA ALA A 25 -12.91 -5.70 10.55
C ALA A 25 -13.43 -4.34 11.04
N ALA A 26 -12.91 -3.83 12.15
CA ALA A 26 -13.28 -2.52 12.68
C ALA A 26 -12.92 -1.39 11.71
N ALA A 27 -11.75 -1.45 11.07
CA ALA A 27 -11.33 -0.49 10.05
C ALA A 27 -12.27 -0.48 8.84
N ILE A 28 -12.68 -1.65 8.36
CA ILE A 28 -13.64 -1.77 7.24
C ILE A 28 -14.99 -1.17 7.63
N ILE A 29 -15.51 -1.50 8.82
CA ILE A 29 -16.79 -0.97 9.30
C ILE A 29 -16.75 0.54 9.38
N ILE A 30 -15.69 1.12 9.96
CA ILE A 30 -15.57 2.58 10.07
C ILE A 30 -15.39 3.23 8.70
N ALA A 31 -14.61 2.64 7.79
CA ALA A 31 -14.51 3.14 6.42
C ALA A 31 -15.88 3.22 5.73
N LEU A 32 -16.67 2.14 5.83
CA LEU A 32 -18.03 2.10 5.29
C LEU A 32 -18.94 3.15 5.93
N LEU A 33 -18.90 3.30 7.26
CA LEU A 33 -19.68 4.30 7.98
C LEU A 33 -19.32 5.73 7.54
N ILE A 34 -18.03 6.02 7.35
CA ILE A 34 -17.58 7.33 6.84
C ILE A 34 -18.19 7.60 5.47
N VAL A 35 -18.14 6.63 4.56
CA VAL A 35 -18.69 6.79 3.21
C VAL A 35 -20.20 6.96 3.24
N ILE A 36 -20.92 6.16 4.02
CA ILE A 36 -22.40 6.21 4.09
C ILE A 36 -22.87 7.52 4.74
N VAL A 37 -22.27 7.91 5.87
CA VAL A 37 -22.72 9.08 6.64
C VAL A 37 -22.30 10.38 5.99
N PHE A 38 -21.02 10.47 5.59
CA PHE A 38 -20.46 11.74 5.09
C PHE A 38 -20.46 11.84 3.57
N GLY A 39 -20.47 10.71 2.84
CA GLY A 39 -20.33 10.68 1.38
C GLY A 39 -21.38 11.55 0.69
N ARG A 40 -22.64 11.40 1.06
CA ARG A 40 -23.74 12.19 0.45
C ARG A 40 -23.59 13.69 0.70
N ASN A 41 -23.19 14.07 1.89
CA ASN A 41 -23.00 15.47 2.25
C ASN A 41 -21.80 16.09 1.50
N ILE A 42 -20.70 15.35 1.40
CA ILE A 42 -19.51 15.78 0.65
C ILE A 42 -19.83 15.89 -0.84
N ILE A 43 -20.52 14.90 -1.43
CA ILE A 43 -20.93 14.93 -2.83
C ILE A 43 -21.84 16.15 -3.11
N ASN A 44 -22.83 16.41 -2.25
CA ASN A 44 -23.71 17.57 -2.40
C ASN A 44 -22.97 18.90 -2.24
N PHE A 45 -22.01 18.96 -1.32
CA PHE A 45 -21.13 20.13 -1.14
C PHE A 45 -20.28 20.37 -2.40
N LEU A 46 -19.66 19.33 -2.94
CA LEU A 46 -18.86 19.42 -4.16
C LEU A 46 -19.71 19.84 -5.37
N ARG A 47 -20.89 19.25 -5.54
CA ARG A 47 -21.83 19.64 -6.61
C ARG A 47 -22.20 21.11 -6.55
N ARG A 48 -22.43 21.66 -5.36
CA ARG A 48 -22.74 23.10 -5.21
C ARG A 48 -21.59 24.02 -5.60
N LYS A 49 -20.33 23.54 -5.40
CA LYS A 49 -19.12 24.31 -5.71
C LYS A 49 -18.67 24.16 -7.18
N GLN A 50 -19.09 23.09 -7.85
CA GLN A 50 -18.71 22.75 -9.22
C GLN A 50 -19.76 23.19 -10.28
N ILE A 51 -20.62 24.13 -9.94
CA ILE A 51 -21.63 24.66 -10.87
C ILE A 51 -20.91 25.25 -12.09
N GLY A 52 -20.98 24.57 -13.24
CA GLY A 52 -20.44 25.03 -14.51
C GLY A 52 -19.24 24.28 -15.07
N GLU A 53 -18.84 23.14 -14.49
CA GLU A 53 -17.78 22.33 -15.10
C GLU A 53 -18.27 21.73 -16.44
N GLU A 54 -17.68 22.20 -17.55
CA GLU A 54 -17.90 21.66 -18.89
C GLU A 54 -17.05 20.39 -19.05
N ILE A 55 -17.71 19.27 -19.35
CA ILE A 55 -17.04 18.02 -19.69
C ILE A 55 -16.32 18.23 -21.02
N ARG A 56 -15.04 17.81 -21.12
CA ARG A 56 -14.35 17.71 -22.39
C ARG A 56 -15.09 16.70 -23.27
N ASP A 57 -15.59 17.15 -24.40
CA ASP A 57 -16.11 16.23 -25.42
C ASP A 57 -14.91 15.67 -26.19
N LEU A 58 -14.56 14.43 -25.88
CA LEU A 58 -13.50 13.69 -26.58
C LEU A 58 -14.07 12.72 -27.62
N GLY A 59 -15.38 12.77 -27.87
CA GLY A 59 -16.06 11.89 -28.82
C GLY A 59 -16.19 10.44 -28.38
N LEU A 60 -15.95 10.13 -27.09
CA LEU A 60 -16.04 8.77 -26.54
C LEU A 60 -17.47 8.47 -26.10
N GLU A 61 -17.99 7.30 -26.46
CA GLU A 61 -19.30 6.84 -25.98
C GLU A 61 -19.32 6.72 -24.45
N GLY A 62 -20.33 7.27 -23.82
CA GLY A 62 -20.48 7.25 -22.35
C GLY A 62 -20.02 8.51 -21.61
N GLN A 63 -19.31 9.44 -22.23
CA GLN A 63 -18.90 10.71 -21.59
C GLN A 63 -20.09 11.56 -21.16
N LEU A 64 -21.18 11.56 -21.94
CA LEU A 64 -22.40 12.29 -21.62
C LEU A 64 -23.11 11.75 -20.37
N GLN A 65 -22.91 10.47 -20.03
CA GLN A 65 -23.45 9.87 -18.80
C GLN A 65 -22.73 10.35 -17.53
N LYS A 66 -21.48 10.79 -17.65
CA LYS A 66 -20.70 11.37 -16.53
C LYS A 66 -21.09 12.84 -16.23
N LYS A 67 -21.96 13.44 -17.04
CA LYS A 67 -22.42 14.83 -16.83
C LYS A 67 -23.17 14.95 -15.49
N GLY A 68 -22.62 15.75 -14.57
CA GLY A 68 -23.16 15.92 -13.21
C GLY A 68 -22.50 15.07 -12.13
N THR A 69 -21.51 14.24 -12.48
CA THR A 69 -20.67 13.57 -11.49
C THR A 69 -19.65 14.61 -10.95
N PRO A 70 -19.60 14.86 -9.63
CA PRO A 70 -18.66 15.82 -9.11
C PRO A 70 -17.23 15.28 -9.22
N THR A 71 -16.29 16.09 -9.67
CA THR A 71 -14.85 15.90 -9.50
C THR A 71 -14.49 16.00 -8.02
N MET A 72 -13.27 15.63 -7.63
CA MET A 72 -12.78 15.60 -6.23
C MET A 72 -13.45 14.54 -5.33
N GLY A 73 -14.15 13.55 -5.89
CA GLY A 73 -14.70 12.42 -5.13
C GLY A 73 -13.63 11.61 -4.36
N GLY A 74 -12.38 11.65 -4.84
CA GLY A 74 -11.22 11.04 -4.18
C GLY A 74 -11.00 11.48 -2.73
N VAL A 75 -11.46 12.67 -2.34
CA VAL A 75 -11.38 13.14 -0.94
C VAL A 75 -12.14 12.22 0.01
N ILE A 76 -13.31 11.72 -0.40
CA ILE A 76 -14.10 10.78 0.42
C ILE A 76 -13.33 9.48 0.61
N ILE A 77 -12.71 8.97 -0.47
CA ILE A 77 -11.91 7.75 -0.46
C ILE A 77 -10.70 7.92 0.45
N LEU A 78 -9.99 9.04 0.34
CA LEU A 78 -8.84 9.35 1.20
C LEU A 78 -9.23 9.38 2.68
N LEU A 79 -10.31 10.04 3.04
CA LEU A 79 -10.80 10.08 4.42
C LEU A 79 -11.21 8.69 4.91
N ALA A 80 -11.90 7.91 4.07
CA ALA A 80 -12.34 6.56 4.40
C ALA A 80 -11.16 5.57 4.57
N ILE A 81 -9.99 5.84 3.98
CA ILE A 81 -8.77 5.05 4.16
C ILE A 81 -7.95 5.57 5.33
N LEU A 82 -7.66 6.87 5.37
CA LEU A 82 -6.72 7.46 6.33
C LEU A 82 -7.24 7.39 7.76
N ILE A 83 -8.53 7.70 7.99
CA ILE A 83 -9.08 7.73 9.35
C ILE A 83 -9.03 6.35 10.01
N PRO A 84 -9.52 5.26 9.40
CA PRO A 84 -9.43 3.93 10.01
C PRO A 84 -7.99 3.44 10.18
N VAL A 85 -7.09 3.73 9.22
CA VAL A 85 -5.68 3.34 9.33
C VAL A 85 -5.00 4.07 10.49
N LEU A 86 -5.27 5.35 10.69
CA LEU A 86 -4.76 6.09 11.85
C LEU A 86 -5.32 5.59 13.18
N LEU A 87 -6.57 5.10 13.20
CA LEU A 87 -7.22 4.57 14.39
C LEU A 87 -6.76 3.15 14.74
N PHE A 88 -6.65 2.26 13.76
CA PHE A 88 -6.44 0.82 13.98
C PHE A 88 -5.11 0.29 13.44
N GLY A 89 -4.39 1.06 12.64
CA GLY A 89 -3.10 0.69 12.10
C GLY A 89 -2.01 0.66 13.17
N GLN A 90 -1.03 -0.20 12.98
CA GLN A 90 0.17 -0.23 13.80
C GLN A 90 1.15 0.83 13.28
N LEU A 91 1.03 2.06 13.79
CA LEU A 91 1.78 3.22 13.28
C LEU A 91 3.30 3.13 13.47
N ASP A 92 3.76 2.26 14.37
CA ASP A 92 5.19 1.98 14.56
C ASP A 92 5.78 1.11 13.43
N ASN A 93 4.92 0.52 12.58
CA ASN A 93 5.33 -0.33 11.49
C ASN A 93 5.72 0.53 10.28
N VAL A 94 6.94 0.38 9.80
CA VAL A 94 7.51 1.14 8.67
C VAL A 94 6.68 0.99 7.39
N TYR A 95 6.11 -0.18 7.13
CA TYR A 95 5.27 -0.40 5.95
C TYR A 95 3.96 0.40 6.04
N ILE A 96 3.34 0.48 7.22
CA ILE A 96 2.15 1.31 7.43
C ILE A 96 2.49 2.78 7.27
N GLN A 97 3.65 3.24 7.79
CA GLN A 97 4.12 4.61 7.61
C GLN A 97 4.34 4.94 6.13
N LEU A 98 5.00 4.05 5.37
CA LEU A 98 5.21 4.23 3.93
C LEU A 98 3.88 4.28 3.16
N MET A 99 2.93 3.41 3.50
CA MET A 99 1.60 3.43 2.87
C MET A 99 0.85 4.72 3.18
N LEU A 100 0.89 5.21 4.43
CA LEU A 100 0.28 6.48 4.80
C LEU A 100 0.92 7.67 4.07
N VAL A 101 2.24 7.74 4.06
CA VAL A 101 2.99 8.79 3.34
C VAL A 101 2.64 8.75 1.86
N SER A 102 2.64 7.57 1.23
CA SER A 102 2.31 7.42 -0.19
C SER A 102 0.88 7.85 -0.49
N THR A 103 -0.07 7.44 0.35
CA THR A 103 -1.49 7.79 0.19
C THR A 103 -1.72 9.30 0.32
N ILE A 104 -1.13 9.92 1.34
CA ILE A 104 -1.23 11.37 1.55
C ILE A 104 -0.55 12.13 0.41
N TRP A 105 0.67 11.71 0.01
CA TRP A 105 1.46 12.37 -1.02
C TRP A 105 0.76 12.36 -2.38
N LEU A 106 0.33 11.18 -2.85
CA LEU A 106 -0.39 11.06 -4.11
C LEU A 106 -1.78 11.69 -4.03
N GLY A 107 -2.44 11.56 -2.87
CA GLY A 107 -3.71 12.20 -2.60
C GLY A 107 -3.63 13.72 -2.69
N LEU A 108 -2.56 14.34 -2.19
CA LEU A 108 -2.33 15.79 -2.32
C LEU A 108 -2.10 16.20 -3.77
N ILE A 109 -1.33 15.42 -4.53
CA ILE A 109 -1.09 15.69 -5.96
C ILE A 109 -2.42 15.63 -6.73
N GLY A 110 -3.23 14.59 -6.50
CA GLY A 110 -4.55 14.45 -7.10
C GLY A 110 -5.51 15.58 -6.68
N PHE A 111 -5.53 15.91 -5.40
CA PHE A 111 -6.32 17.03 -4.89
C PHE A 111 -5.93 18.36 -5.52
N LEU A 112 -4.63 18.64 -5.67
CA LEU A 112 -4.15 19.87 -6.35
C LEU A 112 -4.52 19.89 -7.82
N ASP A 113 -4.47 18.74 -8.50
CA ASP A 113 -4.91 18.61 -9.89
C ASP A 113 -6.38 19.00 -10.05
N ASP A 114 -7.23 18.39 -9.24
CA ASP A 114 -8.67 18.65 -9.25
C ASP A 114 -9.01 20.06 -8.77
N TYR A 115 -8.31 20.57 -7.76
CA TYR A 115 -8.48 21.93 -7.28
C TYR A 115 -8.20 22.97 -8.38
N ILE A 116 -7.13 22.78 -9.16
CA ILE A 116 -6.80 23.68 -10.28
C ILE A 116 -7.87 23.61 -11.36
N LYS A 117 -8.39 22.43 -11.67
CA LYS A 117 -9.46 22.24 -12.67
C LYS A 117 -10.74 22.94 -12.24
N VAL A 118 -11.16 22.74 -11.00
CA VAL A 118 -12.45 23.22 -10.49
C VAL A 118 -12.42 24.71 -10.14
N PHE A 119 -11.45 25.14 -9.32
CA PHE A 119 -11.46 26.51 -8.77
C PHE A 119 -10.71 27.52 -9.63
N ARG A 120 -9.74 27.09 -10.43
CA ARG A 120 -9.02 27.97 -11.35
C ARG A 120 -9.53 27.87 -12.79
N HIS A 121 -10.53 27.03 -13.05
CA HIS A 121 -11.10 26.80 -14.39
C HIS A 121 -10.05 26.45 -15.45
N HIS A 122 -8.92 25.89 -15.05
CA HIS A 122 -7.88 25.39 -15.94
C HIS A 122 -8.18 23.95 -16.32
N LYS A 123 -8.75 23.74 -17.52
CA LYS A 123 -9.15 22.40 -18.03
C LYS A 123 -8.03 21.36 -18.04
N GLU A 124 -6.77 21.77 -18.08
CA GLU A 124 -5.62 20.86 -18.10
C GLU A 124 -5.20 20.39 -16.70
N GLY A 125 -5.66 21.06 -15.64
CA GLY A 125 -5.27 20.76 -14.27
C GLY A 125 -3.78 21.04 -14.00
N LEU A 126 -3.15 20.20 -13.20
CA LEU A 126 -1.72 20.29 -12.91
C LEU A 126 -0.90 19.83 -14.12
N LYS A 127 0.04 20.66 -14.58
CA LYS A 127 0.91 20.30 -15.71
C LYS A 127 1.61 18.97 -15.46
N GLY A 128 1.65 18.08 -16.46
CA GLY A 128 2.17 16.71 -16.33
C GLY A 128 3.57 16.61 -15.72
N ARG A 129 4.45 17.58 -16.02
CA ARG A 129 5.80 17.63 -15.44
C ARG A 129 5.80 17.71 -13.91
N PHE A 130 4.87 18.44 -13.29
CA PHE A 130 4.77 18.53 -11.83
C PHE A 130 4.23 17.23 -11.22
N LYS A 131 3.32 16.54 -11.91
CA LYS A 131 2.86 15.21 -11.51
C LYS A 131 4.02 14.23 -11.49
N ILE A 132 4.82 14.19 -12.56
CA ILE A 132 6.00 13.32 -12.66
C ILE A 132 7.02 13.64 -11.57
N VAL A 133 7.33 14.92 -11.34
CA VAL A 133 8.26 15.32 -10.26
C VAL A 133 7.77 14.84 -8.89
N GLY A 134 6.46 14.97 -8.61
CA GLY A 134 5.87 14.47 -7.38
C GLY A 134 5.94 12.93 -7.26
N GLN A 135 5.70 12.21 -8.34
CA GLN A 135 5.79 10.74 -8.38
C GLN A 135 7.23 10.25 -8.20
N VAL A 136 8.20 10.90 -8.87
CA VAL A 136 9.63 10.62 -8.70
C VAL A 136 10.07 10.91 -7.26
N GLY A 137 9.63 12.04 -6.68
CA GLY A 137 9.89 12.36 -5.28
C GLY A 137 9.40 11.28 -4.32
N LEU A 138 8.18 10.79 -4.52
CA LEU A 138 7.65 9.67 -3.74
C LEU A 138 8.47 8.39 -3.96
N GLY A 139 8.81 8.07 -5.20
CA GLY A 139 9.63 6.90 -5.51
C GLY A 139 10.99 6.93 -4.83
N ILE A 140 11.61 8.11 -4.72
CA ILE A 140 12.86 8.30 -3.96
C ILE A 140 12.61 8.05 -2.46
N ILE A 141 11.56 8.62 -1.88
CA ILE A 141 11.23 8.42 -0.46
C ILE A 141 11.03 6.93 -0.16
N VAL A 142 10.20 6.25 -0.95
CA VAL A 142 9.93 4.81 -0.78
C VAL A 142 11.20 4.00 -0.97
N GLY A 143 11.92 4.19 -2.08
CA GLY A 143 13.12 3.42 -2.41
C GLY A 143 14.23 3.62 -1.38
N THR A 144 14.49 4.84 -0.92
CA THR A 144 15.51 5.11 0.11
C THR A 144 15.11 4.56 1.46
N THR A 145 13.82 4.66 1.85
CA THR A 145 13.35 4.05 3.10
C THR A 145 13.52 2.53 3.07
N MET A 146 13.22 1.89 1.95
CA MET A 146 13.41 0.45 1.78
C MET A 146 14.90 0.05 1.82
N CYS A 147 15.81 0.92 1.38
CA CYS A 147 17.26 0.69 1.44
C CYS A 147 17.83 0.83 2.85
N PHE A 148 17.39 1.85 3.59
CA PHE A 148 18.06 2.27 4.82
C PHE A 148 17.34 1.85 6.10
N SER A 149 16.07 1.46 6.04
CA SER A 149 15.34 1.03 7.22
C SER A 149 15.77 -0.39 7.65
N PRO A 150 16.24 -0.57 8.89
CA PRO A 150 16.59 -1.89 9.40
C PRO A 150 15.36 -2.79 9.63
N ASP A 151 14.17 -2.19 9.70
CA ASP A 151 12.92 -2.92 9.93
C ASP A 151 12.36 -3.58 8.65
N ILE A 152 12.92 -3.22 7.49
CA ILE A 152 12.54 -3.79 6.20
C ILE A 152 13.46 -4.98 5.91
N VAL A 153 12.95 -6.16 6.20
CA VAL A 153 13.69 -7.42 6.06
C VAL A 153 12.84 -8.49 5.40
N VAL A 154 13.47 -9.30 4.59
CA VAL A 154 12.90 -10.57 4.09
C VAL A 154 13.24 -11.67 5.07
N ARG A 155 12.25 -12.47 5.42
CA ARG A 155 12.44 -13.63 6.30
C ARG A 155 12.47 -14.89 5.46
N GLU A 156 13.63 -15.46 5.30
CA GLU A 156 13.80 -16.78 4.68
C GLU A 156 13.56 -17.87 5.71
N LYS A 157 12.67 -18.80 5.38
CA LYS A 157 12.42 -19.97 6.21
C LYS A 157 13.31 -21.09 5.72
N THR A 158 14.35 -21.40 6.47
CA THR A 158 15.15 -22.59 6.21
C THR A 158 14.40 -23.82 6.73
N THR A 159 14.07 -24.73 5.84
CA THR A 159 13.42 -26.00 6.19
C THR A 159 14.45 -27.12 6.09
N GLU A 160 14.67 -27.81 7.21
CA GLU A 160 15.47 -29.03 7.21
C GLU A 160 14.57 -30.26 7.20
N PRO A 161 14.95 -31.31 6.47
CA PRO A 161 14.29 -32.60 6.57
C PRO A 161 14.55 -33.17 7.97
N VAL A 162 13.49 -33.39 8.73
CA VAL A 162 13.58 -34.12 10.02
C VAL A 162 13.02 -35.50 9.79
N GLU A 163 13.87 -36.50 9.93
CA GLU A 163 13.47 -37.90 9.92
C GLU A 163 12.73 -38.21 11.23
N THR A 164 11.46 -38.54 11.11
CA THR A 164 10.67 -39.00 12.26
C THR A 164 10.49 -40.49 12.14
N ILE A 165 11.22 -41.22 12.97
CA ILE A 165 11.18 -42.68 13.02
C ILE A 165 10.11 -43.10 14.04
N TYR A 166 9.09 -43.80 13.60
CA TYR A 166 8.11 -44.43 14.47
C TYR A 166 8.53 -45.85 14.79
N LEU A 167 8.64 -46.16 16.09
CA LEU A 167 9.02 -47.46 16.56
C LEU A 167 7.78 -48.19 17.12
N ASP A 168 7.71 -49.52 16.94
CA ASP A 168 6.73 -50.37 17.60
C ASP A 168 7.09 -50.60 19.07
N GLU A 169 6.25 -51.31 19.80
CA GLU A 169 6.49 -51.68 21.21
C GLU A 169 7.73 -52.54 21.41
N HIS A 170 8.29 -53.07 20.33
CA HIS A 170 9.48 -53.92 20.33
C HIS A 170 10.72 -53.17 19.79
N GLY A 171 10.63 -51.86 19.58
CA GLY A 171 11.71 -51.01 19.09
C GLY A 171 12.03 -51.15 17.60
N ARG A 172 11.11 -51.73 16.79
CA ARG A 172 11.28 -51.85 15.34
C ARG A 172 10.67 -50.69 14.62
N THR A 173 11.35 -50.18 13.59
CA THR A 173 10.84 -49.07 12.76
C THR A 173 9.56 -49.48 12.00
N ILE A 174 8.45 -48.84 12.28
CA ILE A 174 7.17 -49.06 11.62
C ILE A 174 7.04 -48.17 10.39
N ALA A 175 7.46 -46.92 10.51
CA ALA A 175 7.40 -45.93 9.42
C ALA A 175 8.54 -44.92 9.54
N ASP A 176 9.08 -44.55 8.39
CA ASP A 176 10.06 -43.49 8.26
C ASP A 176 9.40 -42.40 7.43
N HIS A 177 9.10 -41.25 8.08
CA HIS A 177 8.51 -40.09 7.43
C HIS A 177 9.47 -38.91 7.51
N ILE A 178 9.88 -38.42 6.36
CA ILE A 178 10.63 -37.16 6.24
C ILE A 178 9.65 -36.01 6.31
N GLN A 179 9.58 -35.33 7.44
CA GLN A 179 8.86 -34.09 7.60
C GLN A 179 9.81 -32.91 7.45
N ARG A 180 9.40 -31.91 6.67
CA ARG A 180 10.14 -30.64 6.59
C ARG A 180 9.75 -29.77 7.76
N ARG A 181 10.66 -29.56 8.69
CA ARG A 181 10.48 -28.66 9.83
C ARG A 181 11.18 -27.34 9.56
N ILE A 182 10.52 -26.22 9.86
CA ILE A 182 11.16 -24.90 9.83
C ILE A 182 12.10 -24.82 11.02
N VAL A 183 13.41 -24.77 10.74
CA VAL A 183 14.46 -24.79 11.77
C VAL A 183 14.93 -23.41 12.12
N SER A 184 15.02 -22.51 11.15
CA SER A 184 15.41 -21.14 11.39
C SER A 184 14.68 -20.16 10.47
N SER A 185 14.59 -18.93 10.93
CA SER A 185 14.07 -17.80 10.15
C SER A 185 15.09 -16.69 10.28
N GLU A 186 16.00 -16.59 9.32
CA GLU A 186 16.92 -15.46 9.25
C GLU A 186 16.27 -14.30 8.56
N SER A 187 16.40 -13.12 9.19
CA SER A 187 15.91 -11.88 8.60
C SER A 187 17.10 -11.10 8.03
N ARG A 188 17.06 -10.83 6.74
CA ARG A 188 18.09 -10.04 6.08
C ARG A 188 17.50 -8.99 5.15
N GLN A 189 18.21 -7.88 4.99
CA GLN A 189 17.90 -6.93 3.96
C GLN A 189 18.35 -7.45 2.60
N THR A 190 17.44 -7.53 1.67
CA THR A 190 17.73 -7.97 0.30
C THR A 190 17.18 -6.96 -0.71
N THR A 191 17.75 -6.99 -1.91
CA THR A 191 17.26 -6.24 -3.06
C THR A 191 16.40 -7.13 -3.97
N GLN A 192 15.85 -8.21 -3.43
CA GLN A 192 14.97 -9.11 -4.16
C GLN A 192 13.54 -8.56 -4.19
N THR A 193 12.88 -8.72 -5.31
CA THR A 193 11.44 -8.42 -5.44
C THR A 193 10.71 -9.65 -5.97
N THR A 194 9.49 -9.84 -5.48
CA THR A 194 8.63 -10.92 -5.96
C THR A 194 8.06 -10.54 -7.32
N ILE A 195 8.36 -11.32 -8.34
CA ILE A 195 7.81 -11.15 -9.68
C ILE A 195 6.99 -12.40 -10.02
N PRO A 196 5.69 -12.29 -10.27
CA PRO A 196 4.88 -13.42 -10.68
C PRO A 196 5.39 -14.00 -12.00
N PHE A 197 5.26 -15.33 -12.16
CA PHE A 197 5.63 -16.08 -13.37
C PHE A 197 7.13 -16.25 -13.65
N VAL A 198 8.02 -15.80 -12.76
CA VAL A 198 9.45 -16.09 -12.83
C VAL A 198 9.76 -17.31 -11.96
N LYS A 199 10.80 -18.07 -12.31
CA LYS A 199 11.27 -19.21 -11.50
C LYS A 199 11.56 -18.71 -10.07
N ASP A 200 11.08 -19.44 -9.08
CA ASP A 200 11.17 -19.12 -7.64
C ASP A 200 10.39 -17.85 -7.24
N ASN A 201 9.68 -17.20 -8.17
CA ASN A 201 8.95 -15.94 -7.98
C ASN A 201 9.78 -14.77 -7.43
N GLU A 202 11.10 -14.82 -7.56
CA GLU A 202 12.01 -13.82 -7.03
C GLU A 202 12.95 -13.33 -8.12
N PHE A 203 13.21 -12.02 -8.11
CA PHE A 203 14.18 -11.38 -8.97
C PHE A 203 15.21 -10.64 -8.13
N ASP A 204 16.46 -11.04 -8.22
CA ASP A 204 17.57 -10.41 -7.52
C ASP A 204 18.29 -9.42 -8.45
N TYR A 205 18.21 -8.14 -8.07
CA TYR A 205 18.87 -7.07 -8.85
C TYR A 205 20.40 -7.15 -8.83
N SER A 206 20.99 -7.91 -7.91
CA SER A 206 22.45 -8.12 -7.85
C SER A 206 23.01 -8.79 -9.10
N TRP A 207 22.19 -9.61 -9.75
CA TRP A 207 22.54 -10.25 -11.02
C TRP A 207 22.84 -9.25 -12.14
N LEU A 208 22.11 -8.12 -12.22
CA LEU A 208 22.33 -7.07 -13.23
C LEU A 208 23.55 -6.21 -12.95
N THR A 209 23.99 -6.12 -11.70
CA THR A 209 25.06 -5.23 -11.25
C THR A 209 26.38 -5.94 -10.99
N GLY A 210 26.45 -7.25 -11.32
CA GLY A 210 27.63 -8.06 -11.07
C GLY A 210 28.01 -8.19 -9.59
N GLY A 211 27.01 -8.11 -8.68
CA GLY A 211 27.20 -8.22 -7.24
C GLY A 211 27.70 -6.95 -6.54
N ASN A 212 27.82 -5.82 -7.26
CA ASN A 212 28.20 -4.55 -6.64
C ASN A 212 27.05 -4.00 -5.79
N ARG A 213 27.19 -4.05 -4.47
CA ARG A 213 26.14 -3.68 -3.50
C ARG A 213 25.60 -2.27 -3.73
N THR A 214 26.46 -1.27 -3.95
CA THR A 214 26.05 0.12 -4.13
C THR A 214 25.23 0.29 -5.41
N LEU A 215 25.69 -0.29 -6.52
CA LEU A 215 24.96 -0.23 -7.79
C LEU A 215 23.63 -0.95 -7.72
N THR A 216 23.56 -2.08 -6.99
CA THR A 216 22.32 -2.83 -6.79
C THR A 216 21.27 -1.99 -6.07
N TRP A 217 21.66 -1.30 -4.99
CA TRP A 217 20.74 -0.43 -4.27
C TRP A 217 20.29 0.78 -5.10
N ILE A 218 21.18 1.39 -5.87
CA ILE A 218 20.81 2.47 -6.79
C ILE A 218 19.81 1.96 -7.82
N LEU A 219 20.07 0.82 -8.43
CA LEU A 219 19.16 0.20 -9.39
C LEU A 219 17.79 -0.10 -8.75
N TYR A 220 17.77 -0.61 -7.53
CA TYR A 220 16.55 -0.87 -6.77
C TYR A 220 15.70 0.39 -6.58
N VAL A 221 16.34 1.51 -6.18
CA VAL A 221 15.64 2.81 -6.05
C VAL A 221 15.09 3.29 -7.40
N VAL A 222 15.87 3.14 -8.48
CA VAL A 222 15.40 3.50 -9.84
C VAL A 222 14.17 2.67 -10.22
N VAL A 223 14.18 1.38 -9.94
CA VAL A 223 13.03 0.50 -10.20
C VAL A 223 11.82 0.92 -9.34
N ALA A 224 12.03 1.25 -8.06
CA ALA A 224 10.95 1.76 -7.21
C ALA A 224 10.34 3.05 -7.78
N ILE A 225 11.15 3.98 -8.28
CA ILE A 225 10.68 5.20 -8.96
C ILE A 225 9.86 4.85 -10.20
N LEU A 226 10.34 3.93 -11.04
CA LEU A 226 9.64 3.49 -12.24
C LEU A 226 8.29 2.86 -11.91
N VAL A 227 8.24 1.99 -10.90
CA VAL A 227 6.99 1.33 -10.47
C VAL A 227 5.98 2.35 -9.96
N VAL A 228 6.39 3.25 -9.06
CA VAL A 228 5.50 4.31 -8.52
C VAL A 228 4.96 5.19 -9.65
N THR A 229 5.84 5.60 -10.57
CA THR A 229 5.46 6.47 -11.68
C THR A 229 4.54 5.75 -12.67
N ALA A 230 4.86 4.50 -13.03
CA ALA A 230 4.08 3.72 -13.99
C ALA A 230 2.68 3.40 -13.45
N VAL A 231 2.59 2.93 -12.19
CA VAL A 231 1.30 2.57 -11.56
C VAL A 231 0.42 3.80 -11.38
N SER A 232 1.00 4.91 -10.89
CA SER A 232 0.24 6.15 -10.69
C SER A 232 -0.27 6.74 -12.01
N ASN A 233 0.53 6.72 -13.08
CA ASN A 233 0.07 7.19 -14.39
C ASN A 233 -0.88 6.20 -15.05
N GLY A 234 -0.67 4.89 -14.91
CA GLY A 234 -1.57 3.86 -15.39
C GLY A 234 -2.97 4.01 -14.79
N ALA A 235 -3.07 4.19 -13.48
CA ALA A 235 -4.34 4.45 -12.79
C ALA A 235 -5.03 5.73 -13.32
N ASN A 236 -4.27 6.80 -13.56
CA ASN A 236 -4.81 8.06 -14.07
C ASN A 236 -5.26 7.99 -15.55
N LEU A 237 -4.72 7.05 -16.34
CA LEU A 237 -5.13 6.85 -17.73
C LEU A 237 -6.40 6.00 -17.88
N THR A 238 -6.69 5.15 -16.89
CA THR A 238 -7.87 4.28 -16.88
C THR A 238 -9.13 4.98 -16.34
N ASP A 239 -9.00 6.15 -15.75
CA ASP A 239 -10.07 6.99 -15.21
C ASP A 239 -10.65 7.90 -16.31
#